data_046b9e403bcd2522a168363578d91557
#
_entry.id   046b9e403bcd2522a168363578d91557
#
_cell.length_a   1.000
_cell.length_b   1.000
_cell.length_c   1.000
_cell.angle_alpha   90.00
_cell.angle_beta   90.00
_cell.angle_gamma   90.00
#
_symmetry.space_group_name_H-M   'P 1'
#
loop_
_entity.id
_entity.type
_entity.pdbx_description
1 polymer ?
#
loop_
_entity_poly.entity_id
_entity_poly.type
_entity_poly.pdbx_seq_one_letter_code
_entity_poly.pdbx_strand_id
1 'polypeptide(L)'
;MATPSSRSKIWARPWGYPEALIILAGILLVGYLWQYIMGPIPAGFYTAPVSIIISVALVVAALYIGLRGSRFYAGRRTPTIVLFVLSPAATLTALGGCLVLLLIMGFCVQAPPTVTAGLSGFLHRSGWSSMVHSYPFNLLYLYLLLILGSISVRRLTRMRWHWQDIGFVLNHVGLFCFLFFALLSGGSMQRYRMVLEEGRIEWRGADYDHGMQLVELPIALKLKEFHMDEYPPQLILLDGKSGQAVKPSKGATALTIDTVPQQGSLSDWQIKVEEYLPLGAPVITQEELVYKPFASSGGAPAVRLQVSRGQEHYSGWVSCGSYLIPYRALALPDSLSIVMPYPEPKQYYSQVEYILKSGGMGEATISVNDPLKTGGWYVYQLNYDQERGRWATTTELELVYDPFIRPVLIAIYTLLLGAFFLLLGPGRHTTRTTRTTRTTSHTPTDTPLC
;
A
#
# COMPACT_ATOMS: atom_id res chain seq x y z
N MET A 1 1.04 11.38 -58.25
CA MET A 1 1.55 12.58 -57.55
C MET A 1 0.81 12.75 -56.23
N ALA A 2 1.46 12.38 -55.12
CA ALA A 2 0.88 12.58 -53.81
C ALA A 2 1.04 14.05 -53.43
N THR A 3 -0.05 14.75 -53.17
CA THR A 3 -0.09 16.11 -52.67
C THR A 3 0.67 16.19 -51.34
N PRO A 4 1.60 17.13 -51.15
CA PRO A 4 2.30 17.28 -49.87
C PRO A 4 1.27 17.66 -48.81
N SER A 5 1.22 16.88 -47.70
CA SER A 5 0.44 17.20 -46.52
C SER A 5 0.87 18.58 -46.01
N SER A 6 -0.01 19.58 -46.03
CA SER A 6 0.24 20.87 -45.41
C SER A 6 0.52 20.65 -43.94
N ARG A 7 1.80 20.78 -43.52
CA ARG A 7 2.15 20.84 -42.09
C ARG A 7 1.28 21.95 -41.47
N SER A 8 0.30 21.57 -40.64
CA SER A 8 -0.47 22.51 -39.86
C SER A 8 0.50 23.36 -39.04
N LYS A 9 0.39 24.70 -39.11
CA LYS A 9 1.21 25.60 -38.29
C LYS A 9 0.97 25.25 -36.82
N ILE A 10 2.02 25.07 -36.04
CA ILE A 10 1.94 24.91 -34.57
C ILE A 10 1.09 26.08 -34.05
N TRP A 11 0.20 25.80 -33.08
CA TRP A 11 -0.81 26.73 -32.52
C TRP A 11 -1.99 27.06 -33.45
N ALA A 12 -2.13 26.38 -34.59
CA ALA A 12 -3.36 26.45 -35.37
C ALA A 12 -4.50 25.73 -34.64
N ARG A 13 -5.69 26.30 -34.68
CA ARG A 13 -6.89 25.71 -34.04
C ARG A 13 -7.46 24.59 -34.90
N PRO A 14 -7.91 23.46 -34.28
CA PRO A 14 -7.85 23.09 -32.85
C PRO A 14 -6.44 22.60 -32.45
N TRP A 15 -6.02 22.87 -31.19
CA TRP A 15 -4.78 22.38 -30.64
C TRP A 15 -4.81 20.84 -30.49
N GLY A 16 -3.72 20.19 -30.87
CA GLY A 16 -3.57 18.74 -30.89
C GLY A 16 -2.44 18.23 -29.98
N TYR A 17 -1.87 17.08 -30.36
CA TYR A 17 -0.77 16.46 -29.62
C TYR A 17 0.53 17.26 -29.59
N PRO A 18 0.97 17.96 -30.68
CA PRO A 18 2.19 18.75 -30.62
C PRO A 18 2.11 19.87 -29.56
N GLU A 19 0.99 20.60 -29.49
CA GLU A 19 0.79 21.64 -28.50
C GLU A 19 0.68 21.05 -27.09
N ALA A 20 0.04 19.89 -26.95
CA ALA A 20 -0.06 19.19 -25.68
C ALA A 20 1.30 18.76 -25.13
N LEU A 21 2.20 18.26 -25.98
CA LEU A 21 3.57 17.91 -25.60
C LEU A 21 4.40 19.15 -25.23
N ILE A 22 4.25 20.26 -25.94
CA ILE A 22 4.93 21.53 -25.61
C ILE A 22 4.44 22.05 -24.24
N ILE A 23 3.15 21.98 -23.96
CA ILE A 23 2.58 22.40 -22.66
C ILE A 23 3.09 21.48 -21.55
N LEU A 24 3.08 20.16 -21.75
CA LEU A 24 3.64 19.20 -20.80
C LEU A 24 5.11 19.49 -20.52
N ALA A 25 5.92 19.66 -21.57
CA ALA A 25 7.34 20.02 -21.43
C ALA A 25 7.53 21.32 -20.66
N GLY A 26 6.69 22.32 -20.91
CA GLY A 26 6.68 23.59 -20.18
C GLY A 26 6.37 23.41 -18.68
N ILE A 27 5.36 22.63 -18.34
CA ILE A 27 5.00 22.31 -16.94
C ILE A 27 6.16 21.61 -16.23
N LEU A 28 6.76 20.61 -16.87
CA LEU A 28 7.90 19.89 -16.31
C LEU A 28 9.13 20.79 -16.18
N LEU A 29 9.42 21.62 -17.19
CA LEU A 29 10.55 22.55 -17.14
C LEU A 29 10.42 23.52 -15.97
N VAL A 30 9.26 24.16 -15.81
CA VAL A 30 8.99 25.06 -14.69
C VAL A 30 9.09 24.30 -13.36
N GLY A 31 8.54 23.09 -13.29
CA GLY A 31 8.61 22.25 -12.10
C GLY A 31 10.04 21.90 -11.71
N TYR A 32 10.87 21.48 -12.67
CA TYR A 32 12.27 21.16 -12.40
C TYR A 32 13.10 22.41 -12.07
N LEU A 33 12.81 23.53 -12.69
CA LEU A 33 13.47 24.80 -12.36
C LEU A 33 13.19 25.22 -10.92
N TRP A 34 11.92 25.16 -10.50
CA TRP A 34 11.55 25.44 -9.12
C TRP A 34 12.13 24.41 -8.14
N GLN A 35 12.14 23.14 -8.51
CA GLN A 35 12.74 22.08 -7.71
C GLN A 35 14.23 22.33 -7.46
N TYR A 36 14.96 22.79 -8.48
CA TYR A 36 16.38 23.07 -8.39
C TYR A 36 16.68 24.30 -7.51
N ILE A 37 15.82 25.32 -7.55
CA ILE A 37 15.98 26.59 -6.81
C ILE A 37 15.52 26.47 -5.37
N MET A 38 14.34 25.86 -5.15
CA MET A 38 13.66 25.84 -3.85
C MET A 38 13.89 24.53 -3.05
N GLY A 39 14.37 23.47 -3.70
CA GLY A 39 14.43 22.13 -3.10
C GLY A 39 13.05 21.46 -3.04
N PRO A 40 12.85 20.48 -2.15
CA PRO A 40 11.56 19.79 -2.00
C PRO A 40 10.50 20.72 -1.43
N ILE A 41 9.23 20.46 -1.81
CA ILE A 41 8.09 21.24 -1.31
C ILE A 41 8.00 21.07 0.21
N PRO A 42 7.97 22.18 0.97
CA PRO A 42 7.86 22.08 2.44
C PRO A 42 6.50 21.52 2.87
N ALA A 43 6.47 20.78 3.98
CA ALA A 43 5.25 20.17 4.52
C ALA A 43 4.10 21.17 4.72
N GLY A 44 4.40 22.39 5.12
CA GLY A 44 3.40 23.47 5.28
C GLY A 44 2.64 23.84 4.01
N PHE A 45 3.13 23.45 2.84
CA PHE A 45 2.42 23.67 1.58
C PHE A 45 1.18 22.74 1.44
N TYR A 46 1.22 21.58 2.07
CA TYR A 46 0.13 20.61 2.06
C TYR A 46 -0.87 20.81 3.20
N THR A 47 -0.55 21.68 4.18
CA THR A 47 -1.41 21.98 5.31
C THR A 47 -2.26 23.22 5.06
N ALA A 48 -3.30 23.44 5.89
CA ALA A 48 -4.09 24.66 5.85
C ALA A 48 -3.21 25.88 6.28
N PRO A 49 -3.40 27.06 5.69
CA PRO A 49 -4.46 27.44 4.74
C PRO A 49 -4.09 27.20 3.26
N VAL A 50 -2.82 26.92 2.93
CA VAL A 50 -2.33 26.87 1.54
C VAL A 50 -3.03 25.78 0.72
N SER A 51 -3.13 24.58 1.26
CA SER A 51 -3.82 23.47 0.60
C SER A 51 -5.29 23.76 0.30
N ILE A 52 -5.97 24.49 1.20
CA ILE A 52 -7.37 24.89 1.01
C ILE A 52 -7.48 25.89 -0.16
N ILE A 53 -6.61 26.89 -0.22
CA ILE A 53 -6.60 27.90 -1.29
C ILE A 53 -6.39 27.24 -2.65
N ILE A 54 -5.38 26.35 -2.76
CA ILE A 54 -5.08 25.63 -4.00
C ILE A 54 -6.27 24.74 -4.41
N SER A 55 -6.85 24.04 -3.46
CA SER A 55 -8.01 23.14 -3.70
C SER A 55 -9.23 23.92 -4.18
N VAL A 56 -9.55 25.04 -3.55
CA VAL A 56 -10.65 25.91 -3.98
C VAL A 56 -10.40 26.48 -5.37
N ALA A 57 -9.19 26.99 -5.64
CA ALA A 57 -8.81 27.50 -6.95
C ALA A 57 -8.93 26.43 -8.05
N LEU A 58 -8.46 25.19 -7.76
CA LEU A 58 -8.55 24.06 -8.68
C LEU A 58 -10.01 23.71 -9.00
N VAL A 59 -10.85 23.59 -7.97
CA VAL A 59 -12.28 23.25 -8.13
C VAL A 59 -13.00 24.35 -8.92
N VAL A 60 -12.79 25.63 -8.59
CA VAL A 60 -13.39 26.77 -9.31
C VAL A 60 -12.94 26.77 -10.78
N ALA A 61 -11.65 26.55 -11.06
CA ALA A 61 -11.14 26.47 -12.42
C ALA A 61 -11.74 25.27 -13.19
N ALA A 62 -11.83 24.10 -12.57
CA ALA A 62 -12.43 22.91 -13.18
C ALA A 62 -13.93 23.13 -13.48
N LEU A 63 -14.68 23.74 -12.57
CA LEU A 63 -16.08 24.11 -12.75
C LEU A 63 -16.22 25.10 -13.92
N TYR A 64 -15.42 26.16 -13.94
CA TYR A 64 -15.46 27.15 -15.02
C TYR A 64 -15.20 26.50 -16.39
N ILE A 65 -14.13 25.73 -16.53
CA ILE A 65 -13.75 25.07 -17.79
C ILE A 65 -14.82 24.06 -18.21
N GLY A 66 -15.28 23.23 -17.28
CA GLY A 66 -16.29 22.21 -17.56
C GLY A 66 -17.63 22.78 -17.98
N LEU A 67 -18.12 23.84 -17.30
CA LEU A 67 -19.34 24.53 -17.63
C LEU A 67 -19.25 25.25 -18.98
N ARG A 68 -18.13 25.94 -19.25
CA ARG A 68 -17.89 26.59 -20.56
C ARG A 68 -17.87 25.63 -21.72
N GLY A 69 -17.40 24.39 -21.49
CA GLY A 69 -17.46 23.28 -22.48
C GLY A 69 -18.79 22.56 -22.53
N SER A 70 -19.78 22.91 -21.71
CA SER A 70 -21.08 22.27 -21.61
C SER A 70 -22.12 22.85 -22.59
N ARG A 71 -23.34 22.27 -22.58
CA ARG A 71 -24.46 22.76 -23.40
C ARG A 71 -24.97 24.15 -22.99
N PHE A 72 -24.77 24.57 -21.74
CA PHE A 72 -25.23 25.85 -21.21
C PHE A 72 -24.62 27.06 -21.95
N TYR A 73 -23.47 26.84 -22.59
CA TYR A 73 -22.77 27.91 -23.37
C TYR A 73 -22.71 27.60 -24.87
N ALA A 74 -23.59 26.69 -25.36
CA ALA A 74 -23.71 26.41 -26.79
C ALA A 74 -24.11 27.73 -27.54
N GLY A 75 -23.33 28.08 -28.54
CA GLY A 75 -23.55 29.32 -29.30
C GLY A 75 -22.61 30.50 -28.93
N ARG A 76 -21.91 30.46 -27.80
CA ARG A 76 -20.85 31.44 -27.48
C ARG A 76 -19.47 30.93 -27.92
N ARG A 77 -18.58 31.79 -28.40
CA ARG A 77 -17.20 31.42 -28.75
C ARG A 77 -16.50 30.88 -27.50
N THR A 78 -16.21 29.57 -27.51
CA THR A 78 -15.44 28.93 -26.42
C THR A 78 -13.96 29.19 -26.63
N PRO A 79 -13.22 29.66 -25.59
CA PRO A 79 -11.77 29.88 -25.69
C PRO A 79 -11.03 28.62 -26.09
N THR A 80 -9.97 28.74 -26.90
CA THR A 80 -9.18 27.61 -27.39
C THR A 80 -8.60 26.76 -26.24
N ILE A 81 -8.15 27.41 -25.15
CA ILE A 81 -7.61 26.76 -24.00
C ILE A 81 -8.64 25.83 -23.29
N VAL A 82 -9.91 26.27 -23.24
CA VAL A 82 -11.00 25.43 -22.67
C VAL A 82 -11.23 24.21 -23.53
N LEU A 83 -11.26 24.35 -24.85
CA LEU A 83 -11.42 23.22 -25.78
C LEU A 83 -10.22 22.27 -25.69
N PHE A 84 -9.02 22.81 -25.54
CA PHE A 84 -7.80 22.04 -25.40
C PHE A 84 -7.80 21.22 -24.10
N VAL A 85 -8.05 21.82 -22.94
CA VAL A 85 -8.11 21.13 -21.64
C VAL A 85 -9.13 19.97 -21.66
N LEU A 86 -10.22 20.14 -22.41
CA LEU A 86 -11.26 19.12 -22.59
C LEU A 86 -10.97 18.13 -23.73
N SER A 87 -9.79 18.18 -24.34
CA SER A 87 -9.40 17.33 -25.47
C SER A 87 -8.72 16.03 -25.03
N PRO A 88 -8.82 14.95 -25.84
CA PRO A 88 -8.06 13.74 -25.60
C PRO A 88 -6.54 13.94 -25.63
N ALA A 89 -6.05 14.92 -26.43
CA ALA A 89 -4.62 15.21 -26.51
C ALA A 89 -4.08 15.70 -25.17
N ALA A 90 -4.74 16.65 -24.50
CA ALA A 90 -4.35 17.12 -23.18
C ALA A 90 -4.38 15.99 -22.13
N THR A 91 -5.43 15.16 -22.15
CA THR A 91 -5.60 14.05 -21.19
C THR A 91 -4.51 12.99 -21.35
N LEU A 92 -4.28 12.52 -22.59
CA LEU A 92 -3.34 11.43 -22.84
C LEU A 92 -1.88 11.85 -22.58
N THR A 93 -1.52 13.11 -22.92
CA THR A 93 -0.16 13.61 -22.62
C THR A 93 0.04 13.82 -21.13
N ALA A 94 -0.95 14.31 -20.38
CA ALA A 94 -0.86 14.45 -18.93
C ALA A 94 -0.73 13.08 -18.25
N LEU A 95 -1.54 12.09 -18.64
CA LEU A 95 -1.45 10.73 -18.14
C LEU A 95 -0.09 10.09 -18.47
N GLY A 96 0.38 10.25 -19.70
CA GLY A 96 1.71 9.74 -20.10
C GLY A 96 2.84 10.39 -19.29
N GLY A 97 2.78 11.69 -19.06
CA GLY A 97 3.74 12.38 -18.20
C GLY A 97 3.73 11.90 -16.75
N CYS A 98 2.53 11.71 -16.16
CA CYS A 98 2.39 11.14 -14.83
C CYS A 98 2.96 9.71 -14.78
N LEU A 99 2.67 8.87 -15.78
CA LEU A 99 3.19 7.51 -15.86
C LEU A 99 4.73 7.49 -15.87
N VAL A 100 5.36 8.38 -16.65
CA VAL A 100 6.83 8.50 -16.70
C VAL A 100 7.38 8.88 -15.32
N LEU A 101 6.81 9.87 -14.64
CA LEU A 101 7.25 10.25 -13.30
C LEU A 101 7.04 9.13 -12.27
N LEU A 102 5.93 8.40 -12.35
CA LEU A 102 5.66 7.24 -11.48
C LEU A 102 6.64 6.08 -11.74
N LEU A 103 7.02 5.84 -12.99
CA LEU A 103 8.06 4.87 -13.32
C LEU A 103 9.41 5.28 -12.73
N ILE A 104 9.81 6.54 -12.87
CA ILE A 104 11.03 7.06 -12.24
C ILE A 104 10.96 6.89 -10.72
N MET A 105 9.84 7.20 -10.10
CA MET A 105 9.62 6.99 -8.66
C MET A 105 9.82 5.53 -8.24
N GLY A 106 9.33 4.57 -9.06
CA GLY A 106 9.47 3.14 -8.79
C GLY A 106 10.92 2.62 -8.87
N PHE A 107 11.78 3.27 -9.67
CA PHE A 107 13.20 2.90 -9.77
C PHE A 107 14.10 3.65 -8.77
N CYS A 108 13.62 4.69 -8.11
CA CYS A 108 14.39 5.48 -7.17
C CYS A 108 13.95 5.18 -5.73
N VAL A 109 14.91 5.00 -4.83
CA VAL A 109 14.62 4.88 -3.40
C VAL A 109 13.98 6.17 -2.92
N GLN A 110 12.79 6.06 -2.33
CA GLN A 110 12.02 7.19 -1.83
C GLN A 110 12.32 7.42 -0.34
N ALA A 111 12.53 8.67 0.04
CA ALA A 111 12.75 9.06 1.41
C ALA A 111 12.03 10.39 1.72
N PRO A 112 11.66 10.65 2.98
CA PRO A 112 11.05 11.92 3.38
C PRO A 112 11.93 13.13 3.05
N PRO A 113 11.34 14.31 2.80
CA PRO A 113 12.11 15.54 2.54
C PRO A 113 13.10 15.89 3.63
N THR A 114 12.78 15.58 4.89
CA THR A 114 13.66 15.79 6.06
C THR A 114 14.97 15.01 5.99
N VAL A 115 14.95 13.83 5.37
CA VAL A 115 16.13 12.98 5.16
C VAL A 115 16.88 13.38 3.90
N THR A 116 16.18 13.80 2.85
CA THR A 116 16.77 14.17 1.56
C THR A 116 17.27 15.62 1.53
N ALA A 117 16.78 16.47 2.43
CA ALA A 117 17.23 17.85 2.55
C ALA A 117 18.74 17.90 2.92
N GLY A 118 19.52 18.54 2.07
CA GLY A 118 20.96 18.67 2.25
C GLY A 118 21.81 17.55 1.62
N LEU A 119 21.22 16.50 1.08
CA LEU A 119 21.96 15.52 0.30
C LEU A 119 22.35 16.11 -1.07
N SER A 120 23.63 15.99 -1.41
CA SER A 120 24.15 16.42 -2.70
C SER A 120 24.04 15.27 -3.71
N GLY A 121 23.54 15.56 -4.91
CA GLY A 121 23.45 14.58 -5.98
C GLY A 121 22.28 14.86 -6.92
N PHE A 122 22.37 14.39 -8.15
CA PHE A 122 21.36 14.63 -9.17
C PHE A 122 19.98 14.13 -8.74
N LEU A 123 19.88 12.92 -8.18
CA LEU A 123 18.62 12.30 -7.77
C LEU A 123 17.89 13.10 -6.67
N HIS A 124 18.64 13.70 -5.75
CA HIS A 124 18.06 14.51 -4.67
C HIS A 124 17.66 15.90 -5.19
N ARG A 125 18.53 16.55 -5.97
CA ARG A 125 18.24 17.89 -6.53
C ARG A 125 17.09 17.88 -7.53
N SER A 126 16.95 16.79 -8.32
CA SER A 126 15.82 16.62 -9.24
C SER A 126 14.49 16.31 -8.54
N GLY A 127 14.52 15.96 -7.25
CA GLY A 127 13.35 15.54 -6.48
C GLY A 127 12.94 14.07 -6.72
N TRP A 128 13.77 13.27 -7.42
CA TRP A 128 13.44 11.87 -7.75
C TRP A 128 13.46 10.94 -6.53
N SER A 129 14.25 11.27 -5.52
CA SER A 129 14.29 10.55 -4.23
C SER A 129 13.16 10.96 -3.27
N SER A 130 12.38 11.99 -3.60
CA SER A 130 11.20 12.45 -2.84
C SER A 130 10.14 12.93 -3.83
N MET A 131 9.71 12.06 -4.74
CA MET A 131 8.90 12.42 -5.92
C MET A 131 7.59 13.09 -5.53
N VAL A 132 6.89 12.59 -4.53
CA VAL A 132 5.60 13.12 -4.07
C VAL A 132 5.73 14.57 -3.58
N HIS A 133 6.90 14.96 -3.04
CA HIS A 133 7.21 16.31 -2.58
C HIS A 133 7.97 17.15 -3.63
N SER A 134 8.01 16.69 -4.88
CA SER A 134 8.68 17.43 -5.96
C SER A 134 7.72 18.36 -6.71
N TYR A 135 8.20 19.54 -7.12
CA TYR A 135 7.43 20.48 -7.91
C TYR A 135 6.98 19.92 -9.27
N PRO A 136 7.83 19.22 -10.06
CA PRO A 136 7.40 18.67 -11.33
C PRO A 136 6.24 17.69 -11.20
N PHE A 137 6.27 16.82 -10.19
CA PHE A 137 5.18 15.88 -9.92
C PHE A 137 3.89 16.61 -9.52
N ASN A 138 3.97 17.54 -8.56
CA ASN A 138 2.80 18.25 -8.06
C ASN A 138 2.15 19.15 -9.11
N LEU A 139 2.92 19.88 -9.92
CA LEU A 139 2.37 20.69 -11.00
C LEU A 139 1.65 19.85 -12.06
N LEU A 140 2.25 18.72 -12.44
CA LEU A 140 1.64 17.79 -13.39
C LEU A 140 0.39 17.12 -12.80
N TYR A 141 0.44 16.76 -11.52
CA TYR A 141 -0.70 16.19 -10.80
C TYR A 141 -1.88 17.16 -10.72
N LEU A 142 -1.63 18.42 -10.38
CA LEU A 142 -2.65 19.47 -10.36
C LEU A 142 -3.22 19.72 -11.77
N TYR A 143 -2.39 19.68 -12.81
CA TYR A 143 -2.84 19.77 -14.20
C TYR A 143 -3.74 18.58 -14.58
N LEU A 144 -3.38 17.37 -14.20
CA LEU A 144 -4.21 16.18 -14.41
C LEU A 144 -5.55 16.30 -13.67
N LEU A 145 -5.55 16.76 -12.41
CA LEU A 145 -6.77 17.01 -11.64
C LEU A 145 -7.66 18.06 -12.30
N LEU A 146 -7.07 19.14 -12.83
CA LEU A 146 -7.81 20.18 -13.55
C LEU A 146 -8.52 19.60 -14.79
N ILE A 147 -7.82 18.81 -15.59
CA ILE A 147 -8.38 18.14 -16.76
C ILE A 147 -9.51 17.19 -16.34
N LEU A 148 -9.25 16.32 -15.38
CA LEU A 148 -10.19 15.31 -14.93
C LEU A 148 -11.46 15.92 -14.33
N GLY A 149 -11.30 16.94 -13.46
CA GLY A 149 -12.42 17.69 -12.89
C GLY A 149 -13.24 18.41 -13.96
N SER A 150 -12.58 19.06 -14.93
CA SER A 150 -13.26 19.75 -16.03
C SER A 150 -14.06 18.80 -16.91
N ILE A 151 -13.51 17.60 -17.22
CA ILE A 151 -14.20 16.55 -17.98
C ILE A 151 -15.38 16.02 -17.19
N SER A 152 -15.20 15.78 -15.89
CA SER A 152 -16.25 15.29 -14.98
C SER A 152 -17.43 16.26 -14.96
N VAL A 153 -17.19 17.55 -14.76
CA VAL A 153 -18.24 18.60 -14.79
C VAL A 153 -18.93 18.63 -16.15
N ARG A 154 -18.17 18.66 -17.25
CA ARG A 154 -18.75 18.64 -18.61
C ARG A 154 -19.61 17.42 -18.86
N ARG A 155 -19.23 16.25 -18.39
CA ARG A 155 -19.99 15.02 -18.56
C ARG A 155 -21.23 14.99 -17.69
N LEU A 156 -21.13 15.43 -16.45
CA LEU A 156 -22.25 15.54 -15.53
C LEU A 156 -23.36 16.44 -16.12
N THR A 157 -23.00 17.58 -16.71
CA THR A 157 -23.96 18.51 -17.36
C THR A 157 -24.57 17.97 -18.67
N ARG A 158 -23.98 16.95 -19.27
CA ARG A 158 -24.43 16.30 -20.51
C ARG A 158 -25.01 14.92 -20.30
N MET A 159 -25.05 14.43 -19.07
CA MET A 159 -25.48 13.09 -18.73
C MET A 159 -26.91 12.83 -19.22
N ARG A 160 -27.07 11.74 -19.94
CA ARG A 160 -28.36 11.11 -20.20
C ARG A 160 -28.45 9.93 -19.24
N TRP A 161 -29.61 9.71 -18.61
CA TRP A 161 -29.82 8.65 -17.60
C TRP A 161 -29.76 7.23 -18.19
N HIS A 162 -28.72 6.95 -19.01
CA HIS A 162 -28.42 5.65 -19.55
C HIS A 162 -27.30 5.00 -18.74
N TRP A 163 -27.34 3.70 -18.53
CA TRP A 163 -26.37 2.96 -17.73
C TRP A 163 -24.91 3.27 -18.07
N GLN A 164 -24.57 3.37 -19.36
CA GLN A 164 -23.21 3.70 -19.81
C GLN A 164 -22.77 5.12 -19.44
N ASP A 165 -23.69 6.10 -19.56
CA ASP A 165 -23.41 7.49 -19.18
C ASP A 165 -23.24 7.60 -17.66
N ILE A 166 -24.07 6.88 -16.87
CA ILE A 166 -23.95 6.81 -15.40
C ILE A 166 -22.61 6.19 -15.02
N GLY A 167 -22.27 5.03 -15.57
CA GLY A 167 -20.99 4.35 -15.31
C GLY A 167 -19.79 5.24 -15.64
N PHE A 168 -19.82 5.92 -16.79
CA PHE A 168 -18.76 6.85 -17.17
C PHE A 168 -18.63 8.03 -16.20
N VAL A 169 -19.74 8.65 -15.81
CA VAL A 169 -19.74 9.77 -14.87
C VAL A 169 -19.22 9.35 -13.51
N LEU A 170 -19.72 8.23 -12.98
CA LEU A 170 -19.28 7.69 -11.69
C LEU A 170 -17.77 7.41 -11.67
N ASN A 171 -17.23 6.81 -12.75
CA ASN A 171 -15.78 6.58 -12.85
C ASN A 171 -14.98 7.89 -12.86
N HIS A 172 -15.38 8.89 -13.65
CA HIS A 172 -14.62 10.14 -13.76
C HIS A 172 -14.75 11.00 -12.51
N VAL A 173 -15.95 11.11 -11.94
CA VAL A 173 -16.17 11.83 -10.67
C VAL A 173 -15.49 11.10 -9.52
N GLY A 174 -15.65 9.77 -9.45
CA GLY A 174 -15.00 8.95 -8.43
C GLY A 174 -13.47 9.05 -8.49
N LEU A 175 -12.88 8.98 -9.70
CA LEU A 175 -11.44 9.15 -9.87
C LEU A 175 -10.96 10.55 -9.48
N PHE A 176 -11.71 11.59 -9.88
CA PHE A 176 -11.40 12.96 -9.46
C PHE A 176 -11.44 13.11 -7.95
N CYS A 177 -12.51 12.65 -7.31
CA CYS A 177 -12.65 12.72 -5.85
C CYS A 177 -11.57 11.89 -5.14
N PHE A 178 -11.27 10.68 -5.64
CA PHE A 178 -10.22 9.84 -5.10
C PHE A 178 -8.85 10.56 -5.11
N LEU A 179 -8.41 11.03 -6.27
CA LEU A 179 -7.14 11.71 -6.41
C LEU A 179 -7.12 13.04 -5.63
N PHE A 180 -8.21 13.81 -5.66
CA PHE A 180 -8.33 15.07 -4.94
C PHE A 180 -8.24 14.89 -3.43
N PHE A 181 -9.01 13.96 -2.86
CA PHE A 181 -8.98 13.70 -1.42
C PHE A 181 -7.71 12.96 -0.98
N ALA A 182 -7.09 12.14 -1.84
CA ALA A 182 -5.79 11.55 -1.57
C ALA A 182 -4.67 12.61 -1.45
N LEU A 183 -4.73 13.67 -2.27
CA LEU A 183 -3.80 14.81 -2.13
C LEU A 183 -3.99 15.53 -0.79
N LEU A 184 -5.24 15.79 -0.39
CA LEU A 184 -5.55 16.44 0.89
C LEU A 184 -5.19 15.56 2.09
N SER A 185 -5.44 14.25 2.00
CA SER A 185 -5.07 13.26 3.00
C SER A 185 -3.57 13.25 3.22
N GLY A 186 -2.77 13.16 2.15
CA GLY A 186 -1.30 13.17 2.25
C GLY A 186 -0.72 14.38 2.98
N GLY A 187 -1.40 15.53 2.95
CA GLY A 187 -0.97 16.74 3.67
C GLY A 187 -1.55 16.92 5.08
N SER A 188 -2.58 16.15 5.43
CA SER A 188 -3.32 16.31 6.70
C SER A 188 -3.23 15.07 7.60
N MET A 189 -2.75 13.96 7.07
CA MET A 189 -2.56 12.73 7.80
C MET A 189 -1.45 12.90 8.84
N GLN A 190 -1.73 12.45 10.05
CA GLN A 190 -0.77 12.44 11.17
C GLN A 190 -0.49 10.99 11.54
N ARG A 191 0.78 10.66 11.75
CA ARG A 191 1.23 9.32 12.07
C ARG A 191 2.18 9.36 13.24
N TYR A 192 1.84 8.61 14.28
CA TYR A 192 2.61 8.54 15.52
C TYR A 192 2.90 7.09 15.89
N ARG A 193 4.09 6.88 16.39
CA ARG A 193 4.50 5.61 16.98
C ARG A 193 4.38 5.70 18.49
N MET A 194 3.69 4.75 19.11
CA MET A 194 3.52 4.68 20.55
C MET A 194 3.98 3.30 21.04
N VAL A 195 4.84 3.29 22.03
CA VAL A 195 5.28 2.07 22.72
C VAL A 195 4.53 1.97 24.03
N LEU A 196 3.78 0.89 24.22
CA LEU A 196 3.06 0.60 25.45
C LEU A 196 3.80 -0.45 26.26
N GLU A 197 3.89 -0.23 27.57
CA GLU A 197 4.32 -1.21 28.55
C GLU A 197 3.13 -1.68 29.38
N GLU A 198 3.06 -2.95 29.68
CA GLU A 198 1.95 -3.55 30.42
C GLU A 198 1.73 -2.86 31.76
N GLY A 199 0.46 -2.51 32.01
CA GLY A 199 0.01 -1.81 33.20
C GLY A 199 0.27 -0.30 33.23
N ARG A 200 1.05 0.26 32.29
CA ARG A 200 1.32 1.70 32.21
C ARG A 200 0.42 2.41 31.22
N ILE A 201 0.06 3.66 31.56
CA ILE A 201 -0.69 4.53 30.65
C ILE A 201 0.31 5.39 29.87
N GLU A 202 0.17 5.40 28.54
CA GLU A 202 0.95 6.27 27.67
C GLU A 202 0.01 7.12 26.79
N TRP A 203 0.33 8.40 26.62
CA TRP A 203 -0.42 9.37 25.83
C TRP A 203 0.47 10.17 24.88
N ARG A 204 1.77 9.84 24.81
CA ARG A 204 2.73 10.49 23.93
C ARG A 204 3.07 9.55 22.77
N GLY A 205 3.14 10.11 21.59
CA GLY A 205 3.58 9.41 20.39
C GLY A 205 4.81 10.05 19.79
N ALA A 206 5.69 9.27 19.19
CA ALA A 206 6.81 9.73 18.40
C ALA A 206 6.33 10.08 16.99
N ASP A 207 6.51 11.32 16.55
CA ASP A 207 6.06 11.82 15.25
C ASP A 207 7.02 11.36 14.14
N TYR A 208 6.51 10.59 13.17
CA TYR A 208 7.30 10.10 12.03
C TYR A 208 7.81 11.23 11.13
N ASP A 209 7.01 12.28 10.97
CA ASP A 209 7.28 13.36 10.01
C ASP A 209 8.26 14.40 10.59
N HIS A 210 8.38 14.48 11.92
CA HIS A 210 9.21 15.45 12.61
C HIS A 210 10.37 14.80 13.40
N GLY A 211 11.00 13.78 12.83
CA GLY A 211 12.23 13.20 13.39
C GLY A 211 12.02 12.47 14.71
N MET A 212 10.89 11.81 14.90
CA MET A 212 10.55 11.01 16.07
C MET A 212 10.44 11.83 17.37
N GLN A 213 10.08 13.12 17.28
CA GLN A 213 9.81 13.94 18.45
C GLN A 213 8.58 13.43 19.19
N LEU A 214 8.65 13.40 20.53
CA LEU A 214 7.52 13.00 21.36
C LEU A 214 6.50 14.14 21.45
N VAL A 215 5.26 13.81 21.10
CA VAL A 215 4.11 14.73 21.09
C VAL A 215 3.00 14.16 21.95
N GLU A 216 2.29 15.01 22.69
CA GLU A 216 1.10 14.61 23.44
C GLU A 216 -0.08 14.41 22.49
N LEU A 217 -0.75 13.27 22.62
CA LEU A 217 -1.89 12.88 21.79
C LEU A 217 -3.20 13.04 22.55
N PRO A 218 -4.34 13.25 21.85
CA PRO A 218 -5.66 13.34 22.47
C PRO A 218 -6.23 11.97 22.87
N ILE A 219 -5.43 10.92 22.82
CA ILE A 219 -5.76 9.55 23.20
C ILE A 219 -4.66 9.00 24.10
N ALA A 220 -5.05 8.45 25.25
CA ALA A 220 -4.19 7.69 26.12
C ALA A 220 -4.55 6.21 26.03
N LEU A 221 -3.52 5.36 26.03
CA LEU A 221 -3.66 3.92 25.94
C LEU A 221 -2.94 3.26 27.11
N LYS A 222 -3.48 2.14 27.59
CA LYS A 222 -2.85 1.28 28.58
C LYS A 222 -2.91 -0.15 28.09
N LEU A 223 -1.76 -0.80 27.99
CA LEU A 223 -1.68 -2.21 27.68
C LEU A 223 -2.13 -3.02 28.91
N LYS A 224 -3.16 -3.84 28.75
CA LYS A 224 -3.60 -4.81 29.77
C LYS A 224 -2.79 -6.10 29.64
N GLU A 225 -2.71 -6.63 28.44
CA GLU A 225 -2.07 -7.89 28.14
C GLU A 225 -1.71 -7.96 26.64
N PHE A 226 -0.56 -8.55 26.35
CA PHE A 226 -0.15 -8.92 24.99
C PHE A 226 -0.30 -10.43 24.79
N HIS A 227 -0.91 -10.84 23.69
CA HIS A 227 -1.09 -12.22 23.33
C HIS A 227 -0.48 -12.56 21.99
N MET A 228 0.11 -13.76 21.91
CA MET A 228 0.66 -14.31 20.67
C MET A 228 0.27 -15.77 20.53
N ASP A 229 -0.41 -16.09 19.43
CA ASP A 229 -0.60 -17.45 18.97
C ASP A 229 0.55 -17.83 18.05
N GLU A 230 1.09 -19.01 18.23
CA GLU A 230 2.21 -19.53 17.44
C GLU A 230 1.76 -20.76 16.66
N TYR A 231 2.44 -21.01 15.54
CA TYR A 231 2.32 -22.28 14.85
C TYR A 231 2.95 -23.40 15.69
N PRO A 232 2.53 -24.66 15.50
CA PRO A 232 3.16 -25.78 16.18
C PRO A 232 4.68 -25.79 15.96
N PRO A 233 5.48 -26.11 16.99
CA PRO A 233 6.93 -26.14 16.86
C PRO A 233 7.38 -27.21 15.88
N GLN A 234 8.52 -26.97 15.25
CA GLN A 234 9.11 -27.86 14.25
C GLN A 234 10.50 -28.30 14.68
N LEU A 235 10.87 -29.51 14.31
CA LEU A 235 12.24 -30.00 14.40
C LEU A 235 12.89 -29.96 13.03
N ILE A 236 14.13 -29.47 12.97
CA ILE A 236 14.93 -29.46 11.75
C ILE A 236 16.30 -30.11 12.03
N LEU A 237 16.90 -30.63 10.95
CA LEU A 237 18.28 -31.10 11.00
C LEU A 237 19.20 -29.95 10.56
N LEU A 238 20.13 -29.56 11.41
CA LEU A 238 21.08 -28.47 11.17
C LEU A 238 22.48 -29.04 10.93
N ASP A 239 23.17 -28.54 9.93
CA ASP A 239 24.60 -28.78 9.76
C ASP A 239 25.41 -27.75 10.57
N GLY A 240 26.10 -28.21 11.59
CA GLY A 240 26.89 -27.34 12.49
C GLY A 240 28.09 -26.67 11.81
N LYS A 241 28.54 -27.13 10.62
CA LYS A 241 29.62 -26.48 9.86
C LYS A 241 29.12 -25.29 9.06
N SER A 242 27.98 -25.43 8.40
CA SER A 242 27.40 -24.38 7.56
C SER A 242 26.40 -23.50 8.31
N GLY A 243 25.87 -23.97 9.43
CA GLY A 243 24.79 -23.29 10.17
C GLY A 243 23.45 -23.30 9.42
N GLN A 244 23.31 -24.12 8.37
CA GLN A 244 22.10 -24.20 7.56
C GLN A 244 21.33 -25.49 7.79
N ALA A 245 20.00 -25.42 7.58
CA ALA A 245 19.16 -26.61 7.57
C ALA A 245 19.58 -27.56 6.43
N VAL A 246 19.74 -28.84 6.76
CA VAL A 246 20.06 -29.88 5.77
C VAL A 246 18.85 -30.07 4.86
N LYS A 247 19.06 -29.90 3.55
CA LYS A 247 18.05 -30.18 2.53
C LYS A 247 18.10 -31.69 2.22
N PRO A 248 17.09 -32.46 2.61
CA PRO A 248 17.11 -33.89 2.36
C PRO A 248 16.94 -34.19 0.88
N SER A 249 17.66 -35.20 0.38
CA SER A 249 17.42 -35.75 -0.96
C SER A 249 16.09 -36.54 -1.02
N LYS A 250 15.63 -37.04 0.12
CA LYS A 250 14.34 -37.73 0.34
C LYS A 250 13.84 -37.41 1.76
N GLY A 251 12.52 -37.23 1.92
CA GLY A 251 11.87 -36.92 3.21
C GLY A 251 11.56 -35.46 3.45
N ALA A 252 11.10 -35.17 4.64
CA ALA A 252 10.71 -33.80 5.05
C ALA A 252 11.92 -32.99 5.50
N THR A 253 11.91 -31.71 5.21
CA THR A 253 12.91 -30.74 5.70
C THR A 253 12.70 -30.40 7.19
N ALA A 254 11.46 -30.49 7.65
CA ALA A 254 11.06 -30.22 9.00
C ALA A 254 10.02 -31.27 9.47
N LEU A 255 10.02 -31.57 10.74
CA LEU A 255 9.03 -32.40 11.41
C LEU A 255 8.20 -31.51 12.35
N THR A 256 6.95 -31.28 12.01
CA THR A 256 6.00 -30.54 12.86
C THR A 256 5.55 -31.44 14.01
N ILE A 257 5.46 -30.86 15.21
CA ILE A 257 5.02 -31.58 16.40
C ILE A 257 3.54 -31.34 16.62
N ASP A 258 2.70 -32.32 16.29
CA ASP A 258 1.24 -32.21 16.41
C ASP A 258 0.69 -33.09 17.57
N THR A 259 1.09 -34.33 17.63
CA THR A 259 0.60 -35.32 18.63
C THR A 259 1.77 -36.07 19.22
N VAL A 260 1.63 -36.53 20.48
CA VAL A 260 2.67 -37.29 21.16
C VAL A 260 2.02 -38.56 21.76
N PRO A 261 2.63 -39.76 21.56
CA PRO A 261 3.89 -40.02 20.85
C PRO A 261 3.73 -39.93 19.32
N GLN A 262 4.79 -39.43 18.65
CA GLN A 262 4.83 -39.22 17.21
C GLN A 262 6.11 -39.85 16.64
N GLN A 263 6.02 -40.38 15.40
CA GLN A 263 7.17 -40.84 14.64
C GLN A 263 7.28 -40.08 13.32
N GLY A 264 8.51 -39.82 12.92
CA GLY A 264 8.81 -39.14 11.66
C GLY A 264 10.25 -39.37 11.24
N SER A 265 10.66 -38.72 10.15
CA SER A 265 12.04 -38.77 9.68
C SER A 265 12.54 -37.41 9.23
N LEU A 266 13.81 -37.12 9.50
CA LEU A 266 14.53 -35.97 8.95
C LEU A 266 15.76 -36.50 8.22
N SER A 267 15.78 -36.39 6.89
CA SER A 267 16.78 -37.09 6.05
C SER A 267 16.80 -38.62 6.36
N ASP A 268 17.96 -39.17 6.69
CA ASP A 268 18.16 -40.58 6.99
C ASP A 268 17.92 -40.96 8.47
N TRP A 269 17.54 -39.96 9.29
CA TRP A 269 17.30 -40.17 10.71
C TRP A 269 15.82 -40.43 10.99
N GLN A 270 15.54 -41.52 11.68
CA GLN A 270 14.21 -41.80 12.22
C GLN A 270 14.08 -41.14 13.59
N ILE A 271 13.00 -40.39 13.78
CA ILE A 271 12.76 -39.61 14.99
C ILE A 271 11.48 -40.08 15.63
N LYS A 272 11.56 -40.40 16.91
CA LYS A 272 10.42 -40.68 17.78
C LYS A 272 10.34 -39.56 18.83
N VAL A 273 9.26 -38.82 18.83
CA VAL A 273 8.93 -37.83 19.86
C VAL A 273 8.21 -38.60 20.99
N GLU A 274 8.80 -38.64 22.16
CA GLU A 274 8.25 -39.34 23.32
C GLU A 274 7.40 -38.48 24.21
N GLU A 275 7.86 -37.22 24.39
CA GLU A 275 7.21 -36.26 25.27
C GLU A 275 7.31 -34.87 24.65
N TYR A 276 6.24 -34.07 24.81
CA TYR A 276 6.19 -32.68 24.41
C TYR A 276 5.65 -31.84 25.56
N LEU A 277 6.40 -30.82 25.93
CA LEU A 277 6.03 -29.83 26.92
C LEU A 277 5.85 -28.51 26.18
N PRO A 278 4.63 -27.97 26.02
CA PRO A 278 4.38 -26.65 25.41
C PRO A 278 5.11 -25.52 26.15
N LEU A 279 5.23 -25.66 27.48
CA LEU A 279 5.94 -24.74 28.38
C LEU A 279 6.75 -25.60 29.34
N GLY A 280 8.06 -25.70 29.11
CA GLY A 280 8.99 -26.44 29.93
C GLY A 280 10.16 -25.60 30.38
N ALA A 281 10.79 -25.99 31.47
CA ALA A 281 12.08 -25.48 31.92
C ALA A 281 13.05 -26.60 32.30
N PRO A 282 14.36 -26.44 32.07
CA PRO A 282 15.34 -27.45 32.39
C PRO A 282 15.56 -27.53 33.91
N VAL A 283 15.62 -28.77 34.41
CA VAL A 283 15.93 -29.10 35.81
C VAL A 283 17.03 -30.14 35.81
N ILE A 284 18.07 -29.97 36.61
CA ILE A 284 19.12 -30.95 36.79
C ILE A 284 18.68 -31.93 37.90
N THR A 285 18.56 -33.18 37.54
CA THR A 285 18.15 -34.26 38.46
C THR A 285 19.19 -35.38 38.37
N GLN A 286 19.89 -35.68 39.45
CA GLN A 286 20.87 -36.77 39.52
C GLN A 286 21.86 -36.87 38.36
N GLU A 287 22.43 -35.73 37.97
CA GLU A 287 23.34 -35.51 36.84
C GLU A 287 22.73 -35.53 35.43
N GLU A 288 21.42 -35.76 35.30
CA GLU A 288 20.72 -35.68 34.03
C GLU A 288 19.90 -34.39 33.96
N LEU A 289 19.95 -33.67 32.79
CA LEU A 289 19.12 -32.53 32.51
C LEU A 289 17.79 -32.97 31.92
N VAL A 290 16.71 -32.69 32.64
CA VAL A 290 15.33 -33.06 32.26
C VAL A 290 14.50 -31.80 32.20
N TYR A 291 13.60 -31.69 31.24
CA TYR A 291 12.61 -30.64 31.23
C TYR A 291 11.38 -31.01 32.04
N LYS A 292 10.84 -30.06 32.78
CA LYS A 292 9.58 -30.23 33.53
C LYS A 292 8.60 -29.11 33.13
N PRO A 293 7.26 -29.32 33.25
CA PRO A 293 6.28 -28.29 33.00
C PRO A 293 6.58 -27.01 33.82
N PHE A 294 6.56 -25.86 33.13
CA PHE A 294 6.84 -24.57 33.72
C PHE A 294 5.90 -23.50 33.11
N ALA A 295 4.75 -23.29 33.73
CA ALA A 295 3.68 -22.43 33.24
C ALA A 295 3.90 -20.93 33.51
N SER A 296 5.07 -20.53 34.00
CA SER A 296 5.39 -19.13 34.24
C SER A 296 6.06 -18.48 33.03
N SER A 297 6.14 -17.12 33.06
CA SER A 297 6.84 -16.33 32.03
C SER A 297 8.27 -16.86 31.80
N GLY A 298 8.60 -17.04 30.51
CA GLY A 298 9.90 -17.58 30.10
C GLY A 298 9.91 -19.09 29.87
N GLY A 299 8.84 -19.85 30.14
CA GLY A 299 8.73 -21.25 29.73
C GLY A 299 8.88 -21.40 28.21
N ALA A 300 9.49 -22.49 27.75
CA ALA A 300 9.75 -22.73 26.34
C ALA A 300 9.24 -24.09 25.89
N PRO A 301 8.86 -24.28 24.62
CA PRO A 301 8.57 -25.57 24.05
C PRO A 301 9.78 -26.49 24.17
N ALA A 302 9.55 -27.75 24.68
CA ALA A 302 10.60 -28.72 24.80
C ALA A 302 10.06 -30.12 24.43
N VAL A 303 10.89 -30.91 23.76
CA VAL A 303 10.57 -32.29 23.37
C VAL A 303 11.65 -33.25 23.81
N ARG A 304 11.24 -34.45 24.23
CA ARG A 304 12.13 -35.59 24.43
C ARG A 304 12.12 -36.44 23.18
N LEU A 305 13.30 -36.72 22.64
CA LEU A 305 13.48 -37.42 21.39
C LEU A 305 14.27 -38.72 21.60
N GLN A 306 13.87 -39.75 20.86
CA GLN A 306 14.72 -40.87 20.47
C GLN A 306 14.98 -40.79 18.98
N VAL A 307 16.24 -40.89 18.59
CA VAL A 307 16.69 -40.72 17.21
C VAL A 307 17.56 -41.90 16.83
N SER A 308 17.32 -42.49 15.65
CA SER A 308 18.06 -43.68 15.20
C SER A 308 18.42 -43.58 13.71
N ARG A 309 19.60 -44.11 13.37
CA ARG A 309 20.07 -44.33 11.99
C ARG A 309 20.82 -45.68 11.95
N GLY A 310 20.17 -46.71 11.42
CA GLY A 310 20.71 -48.08 11.45
C GLY A 310 20.86 -48.61 12.88
N GLN A 311 22.12 -48.81 13.32
CA GLN A 311 22.43 -49.27 14.70
C GLN A 311 22.77 -48.11 15.65
N GLU A 312 22.83 -46.87 15.15
CA GLU A 312 23.10 -45.70 15.98
C GLU A 312 21.81 -45.25 16.68
N HIS A 313 21.88 -45.00 17.98
CA HIS A 313 20.76 -44.53 18.80
C HIS A 313 21.19 -43.32 19.65
N TYR A 314 20.43 -42.25 19.60
CA TYR A 314 20.63 -41.05 20.42
C TYR A 314 19.31 -40.69 21.10
N SER A 315 19.38 -40.14 22.29
CA SER A 315 18.20 -39.64 22.99
C SER A 315 18.53 -38.39 23.76
N GLY A 316 17.55 -37.50 23.91
CA GLY A 316 17.74 -36.27 24.66
C GLY A 316 16.60 -35.28 24.48
N TRP A 317 16.73 -34.16 25.21
CA TRP A 317 15.81 -33.06 25.13
C TRP A 317 16.26 -32.05 24.10
N VAL A 318 15.29 -31.50 23.34
CA VAL A 318 15.46 -30.40 22.38
C VAL A 318 14.46 -29.28 22.72
N SER A 319 14.90 -28.05 22.73
CA SER A 319 14.06 -26.87 23.01
C SER A 319 14.57 -25.66 22.23
N CYS A 320 13.66 -24.83 21.75
CA CYS A 320 14.01 -23.56 21.15
C CYS A 320 14.53 -22.54 22.18
N GLY A 321 14.29 -22.80 23.49
CA GLY A 321 14.60 -21.84 24.53
C GLY A 321 13.61 -20.66 24.58
N SER A 322 13.96 -19.65 25.36
CA SER A 322 13.22 -18.39 25.51
C SER A 322 14.19 -17.29 25.91
N TYR A 323 13.70 -16.09 26.22
CA TYR A 323 14.53 -15.00 26.75
C TYR A 323 15.19 -15.32 28.12
N LEU A 324 14.68 -16.34 28.85
CA LEU A 324 15.24 -16.81 30.15
C LEU A 324 15.98 -18.14 30.02
N ILE A 325 15.59 -18.99 29.10
CA ILE A 325 16.06 -20.36 28.99
C ILE A 325 16.87 -20.48 27.69
N PRO A 326 18.14 -20.95 27.77
CA PRO A 326 18.95 -21.15 26.58
C PRO A 326 18.34 -22.26 25.70
N TYR A 327 18.50 -22.14 24.39
CA TYR A 327 18.12 -23.21 23.47
C TYR A 327 18.91 -24.48 23.74
N ARG A 328 18.32 -25.65 23.39
CA ARG A 328 18.99 -26.94 23.50
C ARG A 328 18.80 -27.73 22.23
N ALA A 329 19.92 -28.21 21.69
CA ALA A 329 19.98 -29.08 20.54
C ALA A 329 20.38 -30.50 20.94
N LEU A 330 19.99 -31.51 20.16
CA LEU A 330 20.49 -32.86 20.24
C LEU A 330 21.61 -33.05 19.21
N ALA A 331 22.85 -33.16 19.68
CA ALA A 331 24.01 -33.39 18.82
C ALA A 331 23.99 -34.81 18.24
N LEU A 332 24.34 -34.91 16.97
CA LEU A 332 24.46 -36.15 16.21
C LEU A 332 25.87 -36.25 15.59
N PRO A 333 26.30 -37.40 15.05
CA PRO A 333 27.54 -37.54 14.29
C PRO A 333 27.56 -36.62 13.07
N ASP A 334 28.74 -36.51 12.46
CA ASP A 334 28.98 -35.73 11.23
C ASP A 334 28.73 -34.20 11.35
N SER A 335 28.85 -33.66 12.59
CA SER A 335 28.54 -32.30 12.93
C SER A 335 27.07 -31.91 12.71
N LEU A 336 26.17 -32.89 12.70
CA LEU A 336 24.73 -32.66 12.61
C LEU A 336 24.11 -32.41 13.99
N SER A 337 23.00 -31.69 14.02
CA SER A 337 22.23 -31.50 15.25
C SER A 337 20.73 -31.38 14.92
N ILE A 338 19.89 -31.97 15.77
CA ILE A 338 18.45 -31.71 15.74
C ILE A 338 18.20 -30.48 16.60
N VAL A 339 17.56 -29.50 16.01
CA VAL A 339 17.22 -28.23 16.66
C VAL A 339 15.73 -27.93 16.49
N MET A 340 15.19 -27.16 17.44
CA MET A 340 13.85 -26.58 17.37
C MET A 340 14.03 -25.08 17.16
N PRO A 341 13.71 -24.54 15.97
CA PRO A 341 13.62 -23.11 15.76
C PRO A 341 12.52 -22.49 16.63
N TYR A 342 12.59 -21.18 16.89
CA TYR A 342 11.47 -20.47 17.52
C TYR A 342 10.21 -20.67 16.68
N PRO A 343 9.06 -21.03 17.29
CA PRO A 343 7.81 -21.15 16.58
C PRO A 343 7.45 -19.82 15.89
N GLU A 344 6.96 -19.91 14.66
CA GLU A 344 6.53 -18.73 13.93
C GLU A 344 5.24 -18.16 14.52
N PRO A 345 5.12 -16.84 14.71
CA PRO A 345 3.87 -16.23 15.15
C PRO A 345 2.78 -16.42 14.10
N LYS A 346 1.63 -16.96 14.53
CA LYS A 346 0.45 -17.13 13.69
C LYS A 346 -0.37 -15.84 13.66
N GLN A 347 -0.60 -15.27 14.84
CA GLN A 347 -1.21 -13.96 15.04
C GLN A 347 -0.81 -13.41 16.40
N TYR A 348 -0.85 -12.11 16.54
CA TYR A 348 -0.65 -11.44 17.82
C TYR A 348 -1.58 -10.25 17.95
N TYR A 349 -1.95 -9.94 19.20
CA TYR A 349 -2.87 -8.86 19.50
C TYR A 349 -2.59 -8.27 20.88
N SER A 350 -2.98 -7.02 21.05
CA SER A 350 -2.87 -6.28 22.31
C SER A 350 -4.25 -5.98 22.85
N GLN A 351 -4.52 -6.33 24.10
CA GLN A 351 -5.70 -5.87 24.82
C GLN A 351 -5.37 -4.55 25.51
N VAL A 352 -6.12 -3.51 25.16
CA VAL A 352 -5.86 -2.15 25.65
C VAL A 352 -7.08 -1.51 26.27
N GLU A 353 -6.87 -0.68 27.30
CA GLU A 353 -7.80 0.34 27.74
C GLU A 353 -7.47 1.64 27.03
N TYR A 354 -8.47 2.41 26.58
CA TYR A 354 -8.26 3.71 25.97
C TYR A 354 -9.09 4.79 26.65
N ILE A 355 -8.52 5.99 26.69
CA ILE A 355 -9.15 7.20 27.24
C ILE A 355 -8.96 8.31 26.22
N LEU A 356 -10.06 8.94 25.81
CA LEU A 356 -10.03 10.09 24.89
C LEU A 356 -10.08 11.39 25.68
N LYS A 357 -9.35 12.40 25.23
CA LYS A 357 -9.40 13.76 25.79
C LYS A 357 -10.83 14.36 25.75
N SER A 358 -11.67 13.89 24.82
CA SER A 358 -13.10 14.25 24.72
C SER A 358 -14.01 13.59 25.76
N GLY A 359 -13.48 12.72 26.64
CA GLY A 359 -14.22 12.05 27.71
C GLY A 359 -14.71 10.63 27.40
N GLY A 360 -14.41 10.07 26.23
CA GLY A 360 -14.72 8.66 25.92
C GLY A 360 -13.67 7.73 26.53
N MET A 361 -14.10 6.57 27.04
CA MET A 361 -13.20 5.50 27.49
C MET A 361 -13.77 4.13 27.10
N GLY A 362 -12.91 3.12 27.02
CA GLY A 362 -13.32 1.76 26.72
C GLY A 362 -12.16 0.79 26.69
N GLU A 363 -12.47 -0.45 26.39
CA GLU A 363 -11.51 -1.53 26.16
C GLU A 363 -11.58 -1.99 24.69
N ALA A 364 -10.47 -2.41 24.16
CA ALA A 364 -10.40 -2.94 22.80
C ALA A 364 -9.28 -3.97 22.66
N THR A 365 -9.44 -4.87 21.70
CA THR A 365 -8.39 -5.75 21.23
C THR A 365 -7.89 -5.23 19.89
N ILE A 366 -6.59 -5.00 19.76
CA ILE A 366 -5.95 -4.51 18.54
C ILE A 366 -5.13 -5.64 17.95
N SER A 367 -5.41 -6.04 16.72
CA SER A 367 -4.64 -7.03 15.98
C SER A 367 -4.10 -6.45 14.67
N VAL A 368 -3.21 -7.20 13.99
CA VAL A 368 -2.51 -6.72 12.79
C VAL A 368 -3.44 -6.17 11.71
N ASN A 369 -4.62 -6.78 11.50
CA ASN A 369 -5.57 -6.38 10.45
C ASN A 369 -6.89 -5.80 11.00
N ASP A 370 -6.99 -5.65 12.33
CA ASP A 370 -8.18 -5.12 12.98
C ASP A 370 -7.80 -4.00 13.97
N PRO A 371 -7.68 -2.76 13.47
CA PRO A 371 -7.28 -1.62 14.28
C PRO A 371 -8.42 -1.12 15.16
N LEU A 372 -8.07 -0.57 16.33
CA LEU A 372 -9.02 0.22 17.13
C LEU A 372 -9.36 1.51 16.36
N LYS A 373 -10.67 1.78 16.22
CA LYS A 373 -11.21 2.99 15.58
C LYS A 373 -11.95 3.82 16.60
N THR A 374 -11.35 4.88 17.08
CA THR A 374 -11.95 5.72 18.12
C THR A 374 -11.52 7.19 17.98
N GLY A 375 -12.44 8.14 18.24
CA GLY A 375 -12.16 9.57 18.21
C GLY A 375 -11.58 10.11 16.88
N GLY A 376 -11.80 9.40 15.76
CA GLY A 376 -11.20 9.72 14.45
C GLY A 376 -9.80 9.11 14.24
N TRP A 377 -9.26 8.45 15.25
CA TRP A 377 -8.00 7.74 15.20
C TRP A 377 -8.17 6.29 14.78
N TYR A 378 -7.17 5.78 14.08
CA TYR A 378 -6.96 4.37 13.79
C TYR A 378 -5.69 3.94 14.50
N VAL A 379 -5.77 2.97 15.40
CA VAL A 379 -4.64 2.45 16.17
C VAL A 379 -4.34 1.04 15.68
N TYR A 380 -3.20 0.89 15.02
CA TYR A 380 -2.77 -0.36 14.41
C TYR A 380 -1.74 -1.05 15.29
N GLN A 381 -1.78 -2.38 15.32
CA GLN A 381 -0.73 -3.21 15.89
C GLN A 381 0.47 -3.17 14.93
N LEU A 382 1.60 -2.62 15.36
CA LEU A 382 2.80 -2.49 14.51
C LEU A 382 3.84 -3.57 14.81
N ASN A 383 4.26 -3.68 16.06
CA ASN A 383 5.33 -4.57 16.47
C ASN A 383 5.19 -4.94 17.96
N TYR A 384 6.10 -5.75 18.47
CA TYR A 384 6.19 -6.16 19.87
C TYR A 384 7.65 -6.42 20.24
N ASP A 385 7.95 -6.67 21.53
CA ASP A 385 9.28 -7.08 21.99
C ASP A 385 9.63 -8.48 21.46
N GLN A 386 10.37 -8.52 20.35
CA GLN A 386 10.74 -9.76 19.67
C GLN A 386 11.70 -10.63 20.48
N GLU A 387 12.47 -10.07 21.41
CA GLU A 387 13.38 -10.82 22.27
C GLU A 387 12.61 -11.72 23.25
N ARG A 388 11.49 -11.19 23.77
CA ARG A 388 10.61 -11.92 24.66
C ARG A 388 9.57 -12.80 23.93
N GLY A 389 9.31 -12.53 22.67
CA GLY A 389 8.36 -13.27 21.85
C GLY A 389 6.96 -13.29 22.46
N ARG A 390 6.41 -14.49 22.71
CA ARG A 390 5.08 -14.67 23.35
C ARG A 390 4.98 -14.09 24.76
N TRP A 391 6.13 -13.84 25.41
CA TRP A 391 6.24 -13.26 26.74
C TRP A 391 6.45 -11.75 26.74
N ALA A 392 6.21 -11.11 25.59
CA ALA A 392 6.35 -9.66 25.45
C ALA A 392 5.41 -8.92 26.42
N THR A 393 5.99 -7.99 27.17
CA THR A 393 5.27 -7.06 28.05
C THR A 393 5.18 -5.67 27.44
N THR A 394 5.75 -5.48 26.27
CA THR A 394 5.71 -4.24 25.53
C THR A 394 5.20 -4.49 24.11
N THR A 395 4.38 -3.56 23.64
CA THR A 395 3.86 -3.56 22.27
C THR A 395 4.08 -2.20 21.64
N GLU A 396 4.17 -2.19 20.35
CA GLU A 396 4.34 -0.99 19.56
C GLU A 396 3.12 -0.80 18.65
N LEU A 397 2.50 0.36 18.77
CA LEU A 397 1.31 0.73 18.04
C LEU A 397 1.58 1.92 17.12
N GLU A 398 0.94 1.93 15.96
CA GLU A 398 0.89 3.08 15.06
C GLU A 398 -0.48 3.75 15.18
N LEU A 399 -0.48 5.03 15.55
CA LEU A 399 -1.67 5.86 15.63
C LEU A 399 -1.74 6.74 14.39
N VAL A 400 -2.81 6.59 13.62
CA VAL A 400 -3.04 7.34 12.39
C VAL A 400 -4.32 8.16 12.52
N TYR A 401 -4.20 9.44 12.24
CA TYR A 401 -5.34 10.33 12.11
C TYR A 401 -5.40 10.87 10.68
N ASP A 402 -6.46 10.54 9.97
CA ASP A 402 -6.69 11.04 8.61
C ASP A 402 -8.13 11.55 8.47
N PRO A 403 -8.33 12.89 8.39
CA PRO A 403 -9.66 13.47 8.25
C PRO A 403 -10.31 13.17 6.89
N PHE A 404 -9.52 12.77 5.87
CA PHE A 404 -10.01 12.52 4.52
C PHE A 404 -10.19 11.03 4.18
N ILE A 405 -9.91 10.11 5.10
CA ILE A 405 -10.06 8.67 4.84
C ILE A 405 -11.49 8.29 4.40
N ARG A 406 -12.51 8.89 5.02
CA ARG A 406 -13.91 8.63 4.66
C ARG A 406 -14.26 9.11 3.24
N PRO A 407 -13.98 10.39 2.85
CA PRO A 407 -14.12 10.84 1.47
C PRO A 407 -13.37 9.97 0.46
N VAL A 408 -12.15 9.53 0.77
CA VAL A 408 -11.37 8.62 -0.09
C VAL A 408 -12.08 7.28 -0.27
N LEU A 409 -12.57 6.67 0.80
CA LEU A 409 -13.33 5.41 0.72
C LEU A 409 -14.61 5.56 -0.11
N ILE A 410 -15.37 6.63 0.09
CA ILE A 410 -16.57 6.93 -0.71
C ILE A 410 -16.21 7.04 -2.20
N ALA A 411 -15.10 7.71 -2.52
CA ALA A 411 -14.63 7.84 -3.90
C ALA A 411 -14.25 6.48 -4.51
N ILE A 412 -13.59 5.59 -3.75
CA ILE A 412 -13.27 4.21 -4.18
C ILE A 412 -14.55 3.42 -4.47
N TYR A 413 -15.53 3.44 -3.57
CA TYR A 413 -16.80 2.76 -3.80
C TYR A 413 -17.56 3.34 -5.01
N THR A 414 -17.47 4.66 -5.22
CA THR A 414 -18.04 5.31 -6.41
C THR A 414 -17.36 4.83 -7.70
N LEU A 415 -16.03 4.65 -7.70
CA LEU A 415 -15.28 4.06 -8.81
C LEU A 415 -15.71 2.62 -9.09
N LEU A 416 -15.80 1.78 -8.07
CA LEU A 416 -16.23 0.38 -8.20
C LEU A 416 -17.64 0.30 -8.76
N LEU A 417 -18.56 1.11 -8.26
CA LEU A 417 -19.93 1.18 -8.78
C LEU A 417 -19.96 1.66 -10.23
N GLY A 418 -19.15 2.66 -10.58
CA GLY A 418 -18.99 3.12 -11.96
C GLY A 418 -18.48 2.03 -12.89
N ALA A 419 -17.46 1.25 -12.45
CA ALA A 419 -16.94 0.11 -13.21
C ALA A 419 -18.01 -0.97 -13.42
N PHE A 420 -18.78 -1.28 -12.38
CA PHE A 420 -19.89 -2.23 -12.45
C PHE A 420 -20.92 -1.82 -13.53
N PHE A 421 -21.35 -0.55 -13.56
CA PHE A 421 -22.27 -0.06 -14.59
C PHE A 421 -21.68 -0.09 -16.00
N LEU A 422 -20.38 0.13 -16.17
CA LEU A 422 -19.72 0.02 -17.47
C LEU A 422 -19.64 -1.42 -17.96
N LEU A 423 -19.43 -2.38 -17.07
CA LEU A 423 -19.35 -3.81 -17.42
C LEU A 423 -20.73 -4.40 -17.77
N LEU A 424 -21.78 -4.01 -17.06
CA LEU A 424 -23.13 -4.51 -17.28
C LEU A 424 -23.87 -3.76 -18.39
N GLY A 425 -23.37 -2.63 -18.84
CA GLY A 425 -23.99 -1.88 -19.94
C GLY A 425 -24.01 -2.73 -21.21
N PRO A 426 -25.14 -2.79 -21.96
CA PRO A 426 -25.20 -3.53 -23.21
C PRO A 426 -24.12 -3.01 -24.17
N GLY A 427 -23.27 -3.92 -24.65
CA GLY A 427 -22.25 -3.61 -25.63
C GLY A 427 -22.86 -2.86 -26.82
N ARG A 428 -22.31 -1.72 -27.21
CA ARG A 428 -22.66 -1.06 -28.45
C ARG A 428 -22.31 -2.03 -29.58
N HIS A 429 -23.27 -2.79 -30.05
CA HIS A 429 -23.20 -3.34 -31.40
C HIS A 429 -23.14 -2.15 -32.36
N THR A 430 -21.95 -1.81 -32.80
CA THR A 430 -21.72 -0.95 -33.97
C THR A 430 -22.27 -1.72 -35.15
N THR A 431 -23.54 -1.58 -35.44
CA THR A 431 -24.11 -1.91 -36.76
C THR A 431 -23.41 -0.97 -37.75
N ARG A 432 -22.34 -1.51 -38.31
CA ARG A 432 -21.65 -0.90 -39.44
C ARG A 432 -22.62 -1.02 -40.61
N THR A 433 -23.47 0.01 -40.76
CA THR A 433 -24.34 0.15 -41.91
C THR A 433 -23.43 0.31 -43.13
N THR A 434 -23.16 -0.80 -43.80
CA THR A 434 -22.54 -0.81 -45.13
C THR A 434 -23.51 -0.11 -46.06
N ARG A 435 -23.23 1.15 -46.32
CA ARG A 435 -23.95 1.95 -47.31
C ARG A 435 -23.57 1.37 -48.67
N THR A 436 -24.37 0.41 -49.16
CA THR A 436 -24.29 -0.12 -50.52
C THR A 436 -24.66 1.02 -51.44
N THR A 437 -23.70 1.64 -52.07
CA THR A 437 -23.88 2.56 -53.17
C THR A 437 -24.46 1.73 -54.34
N ARG A 438 -25.77 1.86 -54.54
CA ARG A 438 -26.48 1.32 -55.70
C ARG A 438 -26.06 2.16 -56.89
N THR A 439 -25.10 1.68 -57.68
CA THR A 439 -24.76 2.18 -58.99
C THR A 439 -25.91 1.82 -59.93
N THR A 440 -26.73 2.77 -60.28
CA THR A 440 -27.67 2.66 -61.39
C THR A 440 -26.88 2.77 -62.70
N SER A 441 -26.69 1.64 -63.34
CA SER A 441 -26.22 1.59 -64.73
C SER A 441 -27.32 2.11 -65.64
N HIS A 442 -27.15 3.29 -66.22
CA HIS A 442 -27.89 3.77 -67.37
C HIS A 442 -27.30 3.07 -68.61
N THR A 443 -28.07 2.22 -69.22
CA THR A 443 -27.86 1.74 -70.57
C THR A 443 -28.39 2.80 -71.58
N PRO A 444 -27.63 3.17 -72.58
CA PRO A 444 -28.15 4.01 -73.67
C PRO A 444 -28.90 3.11 -74.61
N THR A 445 -30.17 3.40 -74.88
CA THR A 445 -30.93 2.85 -75.97
C THR A 445 -30.74 3.71 -77.24
N ASP A 446 -30.16 3.09 -78.25
CA ASP A 446 -30.10 3.63 -79.62
C ASP A 446 -31.48 3.84 -80.17
N THR A 447 -31.65 4.99 -80.83
CA THR A 447 -32.76 5.28 -81.67
C THR A 447 -32.33 5.19 -83.14
N PRO A 448 -33.04 4.54 -83.98
CA PRO A 448 -32.89 4.78 -85.45
C PRO A 448 -33.98 5.69 -85.99
N LEU A 449 -33.50 6.55 -86.80
CA LEU A 449 -34.10 7.33 -87.87
C LEU A 449 -35.51 6.94 -88.41
N CYS A 450 -36.43 7.88 -88.48
CA CYS A 450 -37.05 8.43 -89.69
C CYS A 450 -37.67 9.76 -89.34
#